data_2cd244ca7a3276cddb3f066d497218a3
#
_entry.id   2cd244ca7a3276cddb3f066d497218a3
#
_cell.length_a   1.000
_cell.length_b   1.000
_cell.length_c   1.000
_cell.angle_alpha   90.00
_cell.angle_beta   90.00
_cell.angle_gamma   90.00
#
_symmetry.space_group_name_H-M   'P 1'
#
loop_
_entity.id
_entity.type
_entity.pdbx_description
1 polymer ?
#
loop_
_entity_poly.entity_id
_entity_poly.type
_entity_poly.pdbx_seq_one_letter_code
_entity_poly.pdbx_strand_id
1 'polypeptide(L)'
;MTSILTNLFDGVAYGMLLFVLACGLAVTLGLMNFVNLAHGAFAMTGGYVCMVLVNRMGWPFFAALPLAFVSSAAIGIVLERTLYRHLYTCSHLDQVLFTIGLTFMSVAAVDYIQGSSRVFINLPAALQGQFDLFGVGIGRYRLMIIVICGLLTIALQMVLAKTRFGSRLRAAVDDPRAASGLGINVPQVFAFTFAFGCGLAGLGGALSAEILGLDPYFPLKFMIYFLIVVTVGGSSSITGPFLASLLLGIGDVAGKYYVPKMGPFVIYTMMIVILIWRPNGLFGRTAAR
;
A
#
# COMPACT_ATOMS: atom_id res chain seq x y z
N MET A 1 -0.39 11.64 -30.14
CA MET A 1 -0.21 10.23 -29.73
C MET A 1 0.83 10.10 -28.61
N THR A 2 1.94 10.81 -28.65
CA THR A 2 3.00 10.76 -27.62
C THR A 2 2.49 11.09 -26.21
N SER A 3 1.68 12.14 -26.03
CA SER A 3 1.13 12.52 -24.72
C SER A 3 0.19 11.48 -24.09
N ILE A 4 -0.56 10.73 -24.91
CA ILE A 4 -1.43 9.66 -24.41
C ILE A 4 -0.58 8.50 -23.88
N LEU A 5 0.48 8.12 -24.60
CA LEU A 5 1.39 7.06 -24.19
C LEU A 5 2.15 7.43 -22.89
N THR A 6 2.63 8.67 -22.80
CA THR A 6 3.27 9.16 -21.57
C THR A 6 2.30 9.12 -20.39
N ASN A 7 1.06 9.62 -20.56
CA ASN A 7 0.07 9.59 -19.50
C ASN A 7 -0.33 8.16 -19.09
N LEU A 8 -0.43 7.25 -20.04
CA LEU A 8 -0.69 5.84 -19.75
C LEU A 8 0.46 5.21 -18.94
N PHE A 9 1.71 5.47 -19.36
CA PHE A 9 2.89 5.01 -18.63
C PHE A 9 2.93 5.56 -17.21
N ASP A 10 2.68 6.86 -17.05
CA ASP A 10 2.63 7.53 -15.76
C ASP A 10 1.49 6.99 -14.89
N GLY A 11 0.34 6.71 -15.49
CA GLY A 11 -0.81 6.10 -14.84
C GLY A 11 -0.53 4.68 -14.35
N VAL A 12 0.18 3.88 -15.16
CA VAL A 12 0.63 2.53 -14.76
C VAL A 12 1.62 2.62 -13.60
N ALA A 13 2.61 3.51 -13.67
CA ALA A 13 3.58 3.70 -12.59
C ALA A 13 2.89 4.09 -11.27
N TYR A 14 1.96 5.03 -11.35
CA TYR A 14 1.18 5.46 -10.18
C TYR A 14 0.26 4.36 -9.66
N GLY A 15 -0.40 3.60 -10.54
CA GLY A 15 -1.24 2.45 -10.16
C GLY A 15 -0.45 1.34 -9.48
N MET A 16 0.75 1.01 -9.99
CA MET A 16 1.67 0.07 -9.34
C MET A 16 2.08 0.53 -7.94
N LEU A 17 2.38 1.82 -7.79
CA LEU A 17 2.72 2.42 -6.51
C LEU A 17 1.53 2.36 -5.52
N LEU A 18 0.32 2.73 -5.97
CA LEU A 18 -0.90 2.61 -5.17
C LEU A 18 -1.15 1.17 -4.73
N PHE A 19 -0.86 0.19 -5.60
CA PHE A 19 -0.99 -1.22 -5.23
C PHE A 19 -0.05 -1.60 -4.08
N VAL A 20 1.26 -1.28 -4.17
CA VAL A 20 2.23 -1.62 -3.12
C VAL A 20 1.87 -0.94 -1.81
N LEU A 21 1.45 0.33 -1.87
CA LEU A 21 0.95 1.06 -0.71
C LEU A 21 -0.28 0.41 -0.07
N ALA A 22 -1.21 -0.12 -0.87
CA ALA A 22 -2.47 -0.67 -0.40
C ALA A 22 -2.43 -2.20 -0.16
N CYS A 23 -1.42 -2.92 -0.69
CA CYS A 23 -1.43 -4.39 -0.65
C CYS A 23 -1.38 -4.97 0.76
N GLY A 24 -0.68 -4.33 1.70
CA GLY A 24 -0.69 -4.74 3.10
C GLY A 24 -2.08 -4.58 3.73
N LEU A 25 -2.81 -3.50 3.39
CA LEU A 25 -4.21 -3.34 3.81
C LEU A 25 -5.10 -4.39 3.14
N ALA A 26 -4.86 -4.72 1.87
CA ALA A 26 -5.61 -5.78 1.18
C ALA A 26 -5.42 -7.15 1.86
N VAL A 27 -4.21 -7.43 2.35
CA VAL A 27 -3.93 -8.65 3.11
C VAL A 27 -4.61 -8.65 4.47
N THR A 28 -4.52 -7.57 5.24
CA THR A 28 -5.11 -7.49 6.59
C THR A 28 -6.64 -7.46 6.52
N LEU A 29 -7.23 -6.65 5.66
CA LEU A 29 -8.68 -6.57 5.51
C LEU A 29 -9.24 -7.80 4.79
N GLY A 30 -8.57 -8.25 3.71
CA GLY A 30 -9.06 -9.33 2.87
C GLY A 30 -8.89 -10.72 3.47
N LEU A 31 -7.79 -10.97 4.17
CA LEU A 31 -7.49 -12.28 4.73
C LEU A 31 -7.76 -12.36 6.24
N MET A 32 -7.48 -11.30 6.99
CA MET A 32 -7.65 -11.31 8.45
C MET A 32 -8.97 -10.68 8.90
N ASN A 33 -9.77 -10.13 7.97
CA ASN A 33 -11.00 -9.38 8.24
C ASN A 33 -10.82 -8.28 9.29
N PHE A 34 -9.65 -7.64 9.30
CA PHE A 34 -9.25 -6.61 10.26
C PHE A 34 -9.14 -5.25 9.57
N VAL A 35 -9.91 -4.26 10.05
CA VAL A 35 -9.92 -2.91 9.50
C VAL A 35 -8.79 -2.09 10.13
N ASN A 36 -7.69 -1.89 9.38
CA ASN A 36 -6.54 -1.13 9.85
C ASN A 36 -6.41 0.21 9.12
N LEU A 37 -6.99 1.27 9.67
CA LEU A 37 -6.86 2.61 9.10
C LEU A 37 -5.49 3.26 9.40
N ALA A 38 -4.71 2.72 10.35
CA ALA A 38 -3.34 3.16 10.60
C ALA A 38 -2.33 2.64 9.56
N HIS A 39 -2.79 1.94 8.51
CA HIS A 39 -1.90 1.39 7.48
C HIS A 39 -1.01 2.45 6.84
N GLY A 40 -1.55 3.65 6.61
CA GLY A 40 -0.80 4.81 6.10
C GLY A 40 0.34 5.28 7.02
N ALA A 41 0.23 5.06 8.33
CA ALA A 41 1.29 5.40 9.28
C ALA A 41 2.55 4.53 9.08
N PHE A 42 2.38 3.26 8.74
CA PHE A 42 3.50 2.37 8.40
C PHE A 42 4.17 2.79 7.08
N ALA A 43 3.37 3.22 6.09
CA ALA A 43 3.89 3.77 4.85
C ALA A 43 4.70 5.05 5.12
N MET A 44 4.16 5.97 5.90
CA MET A 44 4.85 7.19 6.32
C MET A 44 6.15 6.87 7.06
N THR A 45 6.13 5.93 8.01
CA THR A 45 7.32 5.54 8.78
C THR A 45 8.44 5.04 7.86
N GLY A 46 8.14 4.11 6.95
CA GLY A 46 9.15 3.60 5.99
C GLY A 46 9.68 4.69 5.06
N GLY A 47 8.80 5.60 4.61
CA GLY A 47 9.20 6.75 3.81
C GLY A 47 10.17 7.66 4.55
N TYR A 48 9.87 8.03 5.81
CA TYR A 48 10.78 8.86 6.61
C TYR A 48 12.09 8.16 6.98
N VAL A 49 12.08 6.86 7.26
CA VAL A 49 13.32 6.09 7.45
C VAL A 49 14.18 6.16 6.19
N CYS A 50 13.62 5.91 5.02
CA CYS A 50 14.34 6.03 3.74
C CYS A 50 14.87 7.45 3.52
N MET A 51 14.06 8.48 3.80
CA MET A 51 14.45 9.89 3.66
C MET A 51 15.64 10.23 4.58
N VAL A 52 15.60 9.81 5.85
CA VAL A 52 16.70 10.06 6.79
C VAL A 52 17.98 9.37 6.33
N LEU A 53 17.89 8.11 5.92
CA LEU A 53 19.06 7.34 5.44
C LEU A 53 19.68 7.97 4.19
N VAL A 54 18.86 8.35 3.21
CA VAL A 54 19.36 8.89 1.94
C VAL A 54 19.77 10.35 2.06
N ASN A 55 18.88 11.23 2.59
CA ASN A 55 19.12 12.68 2.56
C ASN A 55 20.06 13.16 3.67
N ARG A 56 20.01 12.54 4.87
CA ARG A 56 20.83 12.97 6.02
C ARG A 56 22.09 12.15 6.21
N MET A 57 22.00 10.83 5.96
CA MET A 57 23.14 9.92 6.20
C MET A 57 23.90 9.58 4.91
N GLY A 58 23.41 10.01 3.72
CA GLY A 58 24.07 9.77 2.44
C GLY A 58 24.10 8.31 1.97
N TRP A 59 23.20 7.47 2.48
CA TRP A 59 23.13 6.07 2.08
C TRP A 59 22.63 5.90 0.65
N PRO A 60 23.07 4.84 -0.07
CA PRO A 60 22.53 4.54 -1.38
C PRO A 60 21.02 4.26 -1.30
N PHE A 61 20.24 4.85 -2.19
CA PHE A 61 18.78 4.72 -2.23
C PHE A 61 18.31 3.26 -2.19
N PHE A 62 18.92 2.38 -3.00
CA PHE A 62 18.55 0.96 -3.04
C PHE A 62 18.85 0.20 -1.74
N ALA A 63 19.84 0.63 -0.96
CA ALA A 63 20.13 0.06 0.36
C ALA A 63 19.13 0.54 1.43
N ALA A 64 18.58 1.74 1.27
CA ALA A 64 17.58 2.28 2.18
C ALA A 64 16.20 1.60 2.04
N LEU A 65 15.85 1.06 0.86
CA LEU A 65 14.56 0.40 0.62
C LEU A 65 14.32 -0.84 1.51
N PRO A 66 15.25 -1.82 1.62
CA PRO A 66 15.09 -2.93 2.55
C PRO A 66 14.99 -2.49 4.01
N LEU A 67 15.70 -1.42 4.41
CA LEU A 67 15.63 -0.89 5.77
C LEU A 67 14.29 -0.21 6.05
N ALA A 68 13.71 0.48 5.07
CA ALA A 68 12.35 1.01 5.16
C ALA A 68 11.31 -0.11 5.35
N PHE A 69 11.47 -1.23 4.64
CA PHE A 69 10.63 -2.41 4.82
C PHE A 69 10.81 -3.00 6.23
N VAL A 70 12.04 -3.28 6.64
CA VAL A 70 12.34 -3.93 7.92
C VAL A 70 11.91 -3.07 9.11
N SER A 71 12.15 -1.77 9.08
CA SER A 71 11.75 -0.85 10.16
C SER A 71 10.24 -0.82 10.34
N SER A 72 9.47 -0.68 9.25
CA SER A 72 8.00 -0.70 9.29
C SER A 72 7.45 -2.06 9.72
N ALA A 73 8.05 -3.17 9.25
CA ALA A 73 7.70 -4.52 9.68
C ALA A 73 7.99 -4.75 11.17
N ALA A 74 9.13 -4.27 11.68
CA ALA A 74 9.48 -4.39 13.09
C ALA A 74 8.50 -3.62 13.99
N ILE A 75 8.16 -2.39 13.62
CA ILE A 75 7.13 -1.62 14.34
C ILE A 75 5.78 -2.36 14.25
N GLY A 76 5.44 -2.89 13.08
CA GLY A 76 4.24 -3.71 12.88
C GLY A 76 4.18 -4.91 13.82
N ILE A 77 5.26 -5.68 13.98
CA ILE A 77 5.34 -6.82 14.92
C ILE A 77 5.12 -6.36 16.36
N VAL A 78 5.80 -5.28 16.77
CA VAL A 78 5.69 -4.75 18.13
C VAL A 78 4.25 -4.34 18.42
N LEU A 79 3.65 -3.55 17.53
CA LEU A 79 2.27 -3.09 17.71
C LEU A 79 1.25 -4.24 17.63
N GLU A 80 1.49 -5.22 16.77
CA GLU A 80 0.62 -6.39 16.67
C GLU A 80 0.63 -7.15 17.98
N ARG A 81 1.79 -7.49 18.54
CA ARG A 81 1.92 -8.27 19.76
C ARG A 81 1.44 -7.54 21.00
N THR A 82 1.53 -6.24 21.05
CA THR A 82 1.14 -5.42 22.21
C THR A 82 -0.30 -4.94 22.14
N LEU A 83 -0.76 -4.51 20.98
CA LEU A 83 -2.03 -3.79 20.82
C LEU A 83 -3.02 -4.52 19.91
N TYR A 84 -2.64 -4.79 18.65
CA TYR A 84 -3.59 -5.25 17.63
C TYR A 84 -4.19 -6.64 17.91
N ARG A 85 -3.42 -7.55 18.52
CA ARG A 85 -3.92 -8.90 18.87
C ARG A 85 -5.16 -8.87 19.75
N HIS A 86 -5.30 -7.84 20.59
CA HIS A 86 -6.47 -7.68 21.48
C HIS A 86 -7.70 -7.19 20.74
N LEU A 87 -7.52 -6.60 19.55
CA LEU A 87 -8.59 -6.03 18.75
C LEU A 87 -9.19 -7.04 17.75
N TYR A 88 -8.55 -8.19 17.52
CA TYR A 88 -9.09 -9.19 16.58
C TYR A 88 -10.45 -9.74 16.97
N THR A 89 -10.80 -9.70 18.25
CA THR A 89 -12.10 -10.14 18.80
C THR A 89 -13.08 -9.00 19.02
N CYS A 90 -12.64 -7.75 18.82
CA CYS A 90 -13.47 -6.55 18.99
C CYS A 90 -14.32 -6.27 17.75
N SER A 91 -15.32 -5.41 17.89
CA SER A 91 -16.15 -4.98 16.77
C SER A 91 -15.33 -4.20 15.73
N HIS A 92 -15.79 -4.17 14.47
CA HIS A 92 -15.15 -3.36 13.43
C HIS A 92 -15.11 -1.87 13.79
N LEU A 93 -16.10 -1.38 14.54
CA LEU A 93 -16.11 0.01 15.01
C LEU A 93 -14.96 0.29 15.97
N ASP A 94 -14.72 -0.61 16.94
CA ASP A 94 -13.61 -0.47 17.89
C ASP A 94 -12.26 -0.51 17.17
N GLN A 95 -12.10 -1.40 16.17
CA GLN A 95 -10.91 -1.49 15.33
C GLN A 95 -10.65 -0.18 14.59
N VAL A 96 -11.69 0.38 13.98
CA VAL A 96 -11.62 1.67 13.26
C VAL A 96 -11.24 2.80 14.20
N LEU A 97 -11.93 2.95 15.33
CA LEU A 97 -11.67 4.02 16.31
C LEU A 97 -10.24 3.95 16.85
N PHE A 98 -9.79 2.75 17.22
CA PHE A 98 -8.43 2.54 17.70
C PHE A 98 -7.38 2.90 16.64
N THR A 99 -7.56 2.40 15.40
CA THR A 99 -6.58 2.63 14.33
C THR A 99 -6.55 4.06 13.83
N ILE A 100 -7.68 4.79 13.87
CA ILE A 100 -7.72 6.24 13.66
C ILE A 100 -6.91 6.95 14.76
N GLY A 101 -7.14 6.61 16.03
CA GLY A 101 -6.37 7.17 17.16
C GLY A 101 -4.86 6.97 16.98
N LEU A 102 -4.45 5.76 16.60
CA LEU A 102 -3.05 5.46 16.32
C LEU A 102 -2.49 6.27 15.12
N THR A 103 -3.34 6.51 14.12
CA THR A 103 -2.97 7.38 12.99
C THR A 103 -2.68 8.80 13.45
N PHE A 104 -3.57 9.39 14.25
CA PHE A 104 -3.34 10.75 14.79
C PHE A 104 -2.11 10.82 15.71
N MET A 105 -1.87 9.80 16.52
CA MET A 105 -0.64 9.72 17.32
C MET A 105 0.61 9.68 16.44
N SER A 106 0.59 8.92 15.35
CA SER A 106 1.71 8.85 14.41
C SER A 106 1.94 10.17 13.67
N VAL A 107 0.87 10.88 13.29
CA VAL A 107 0.92 12.22 12.70
C VAL A 107 1.59 13.19 13.67
N ALA A 108 1.11 13.25 14.92
CA ALA A 108 1.66 14.14 15.94
C ALA A 108 3.15 13.83 16.26
N ALA A 109 3.50 12.53 16.34
CA ALA A 109 4.87 12.13 16.61
C ALA A 109 5.83 12.54 15.47
N VAL A 110 5.42 12.34 14.22
CA VAL A 110 6.24 12.73 13.06
C VAL A 110 6.32 14.26 12.93
N ASP A 111 5.22 14.98 13.15
CA ASP A 111 5.19 16.42 13.13
C ASP A 111 6.14 17.03 14.18
N TYR A 112 6.16 16.45 15.37
CA TYR A 112 7.08 16.85 16.45
C TYR A 112 8.56 16.58 16.13
N ILE A 113 8.89 15.43 15.49
CA ILE A 113 10.28 15.01 15.23
C ILE A 113 10.85 15.65 13.96
N GLN A 114 10.06 15.72 12.89
CA GLN A 114 10.50 16.12 11.54
C GLN A 114 9.98 17.50 11.11
N GLY A 115 8.97 18.01 11.80
CA GLY A 115 8.24 19.23 11.44
C GLY A 115 7.18 18.98 10.37
N SER A 116 6.35 20.02 10.13
CA SER A 116 5.19 19.99 9.24
C SER A 116 5.54 20.12 7.75
N SER A 117 6.80 20.37 7.40
CA SER A 117 7.22 20.64 6.03
C SER A 117 7.20 19.36 5.18
N ARG A 118 6.76 19.49 3.93
CA ARG A 118 6.82 18.41 2.96
C ARG A 118 8.26 18.18 2.51
N VAL A 119 8.69 16.94 2.55
CA VAL A 119 10.04 16.52 2.15
C VAL A 119 9.99 15.50 1.02
N PHE A 120 11.01 15.54 0.16
CA PHE A 120 11.21 14.60 -0.94
C PHE A 120 12.53 13.86 -0.72
N ILE A 121 12.69 12.70 -1.36
CA ILE A 121 13.94 11.93 -1.32
C ILE A 121 14.84 12.39 -2.47
N ASN A 122 16.11 12.63 -2.18
CA ASN A 122 17.12 12.92 -3.19
C ASN A 122 17.46 11.65 -3.97
N LEU A 123 17.04 11.61 -5.23
CA LEU A 123 17.32 10.47 -6.09
C LEU A 123 18.80 10.47 -6.54
N PRO A 124 19.42 9.28 -6.66
CA PRO A 124 20.71 9.15 -7.33
C PRO A 124 20.61 9.61 -8.79
N ALA A 125 21.72 10.18 -9.31
CA ALA A 125 21.77 10.74 -10.67
C ALA A 125 21.32 9.75 -11.76
N ALA A 126 21.53 8.45 -11.56
CA ALA A 126 21.10 7.40 -12.47
C ALA A 126 19.57 7.30 -12.65
N LEU A 127 18.80 7.70 -11.62
CA LEU A 127 17.34 7.66 -11.63
C LEU A 127 16.69 9.00 -11.97
N GLN A 128 17.50 10.06 -12.06
CA GLN A 128 17.03 11.38 -12.45
C GLN A 128 16.87 11.48 -13.98
N GLY A 129 15.96 12.34 -14.40
CA GLY A 129 15.71 12.64 -15.81
C GLY A 129 14.81 11.63 -16.53
N GLN A 130 14.75 11.80 -17.82
CA GLN A 130 13.94 11.01 -18.75
C GLN A 130 14.83 10.47 -19.86
N PHE A 131 14.40 9.39 -20.48
CA PHE A 131 14.96 8.94 -21.76
C PHE A 131 13.83 8.88 -22.80
N ASP A 132 14.16 9.23 -24.02
CA ASP A 132 13.21 9.21 -25.12
C ASP A 132 13.20 7.84 -25.77
N LEU A 133 12.05 7.18 -25.73
CA LEU A 133 11.82 5.93 -26.45
C LEU A 133 10.75 6.18 -27.52
N PHE A 134 11.14 6.17 -28.79
CA PHE A 134 10.26 6.43 -29.94
C PHE A 134 9.48 7.77 -29.84
N GLY A 135 10.11 8.82 -29.29
CA GLY A 135 9.50 10.14 -29.12
C GLY A 135 8.58 10.25 -27.88
N VAL A 136 8.58 9.25 -27.02
CA VAL A 136 7.88 9.27 -25.73
C VAL A 136 8.90 9.46 -24.62
N GLY A 137 8.77 10.55 -23.87
CA GLY A 137 9.62 10.82 -22.70
C GLY A 137 9.23 9.91 -21.53
N ILE A 138 10.08 8.95 -21.21
CA ILE A 138 9.88 7.98 -20.12
C ILE A 138 10.75 8.38 -18.94
N GLY A 139 10.13 8.69 -17.79
CA GLY A 139 10.85 8.97 -16.55
C GLY A 139 11.55 7.71 -16.00
N ARG A 140 12.87 7.80 -15.80
CA ARG A 140 13.68 6.67 -15.29
C ARG A 140 13.17 6.14 -13.95
N TYR A 141 12.83 7.04 -13.04
CA TYR A 141 12.29 6.67 -11.72
C TYR A 141 10.96 5.92 -11.82
N ARG A 142 10.05 6.36 -12.69
CA ARG A 142 8.76 5.72 -12.91
C ARG A 142 8.91 4.31 -13.51
N LEU A 143 9.86 4.14 -14.43
CA LEU A 143 10.20 2.81 -14.96
C LEU A 143 10.71 1.89 -13.85
N MET A 144 11.60 2.38 -13.01
CA MET A 144 12.08 1.62 -11.83
C MET A 144 10.92 1.22 -10.91
N ILE A 145 9.98 2.12 -10.63
CA ILE A 145 8.78 1.81 -9.82
C ILE A 145 7.99 0.68 -10.46
N ILE A 146 7.70 0.74 -11.76
CA ILE A 146 6.96 -0.32 -12.46
C ILE A 146 7.65 -1.67 -12.29
N VAL A 147 8.98 -1.71 -12.48
CA VAL A 147 9.75 -2.95 -12.36
C VAL A 147 9.74 -3.47 -10.92
N ILE A 148 10.07 -2.63 -9.94
CA ILE A 148 10.11 -3.05 -8.53
C ILE A 148 8.72 -3.46 -8.04
N CYS A 149 7.70 -2.65 -8.27
CA CYS A 149 6.34 -2.97 -7.83
C CYS A 149 5.78 -4.19 -8.56
N GLY A 150 6.11 -4.38 -9.85
CA GLY A 150 5.76 -5.57 -10.61
C GLY A 150 6.39 -6.83 -10.04
N LEU A 151 7.69 -6.81 -9.75
CA LEU A 151 8.40 -7.91 -9.11
C LEU A 151 7.84 -8.22 -7.72
N LEU A 152 7.56 -7.21 -6.92
CA LEU A 152 6.94 -7.37 -5.60
C LEU A 152 5.54 -8.00 -5.71
N THR A 153 4.75 -7.58 -6.69
CA THR A 153 3.40 -8.14 -6.94
C THR A 153 3.48 -9.61 -7.30
N ILE A 154 4.39 -9.98 -8.22
CA ILE A 154 4.61 -11.37 -8.61
C ILE A 154 5.11 -12.19 -7.41
N ALA A 155 6.09 -11.68 -6.66
CA ALA A 155 6.62 -12.34 -5.48
C ALA A 155 5.52 -12.56 -4.42
N LEU A 156 4.70 -11.55 -4.13
CA LEU A 156 3.59 -11.64 -3.19
C LEU A 156 2.57 -12.70 -3.62
N GLN A 157 2.17 -12.69 -4.89
CA GLN A 157 1.25 -13.70 -5.43
C GLN A 157 1.84 -15.11 -5.34
N MET A 158 3.13 -15.29 -5.68
CA MET A 158 3.80 -16.59 -5.56
C MET A 158 3.88 -17.04 -4.10
N VAL A 159 4.24 -16.17 -3.17
CA VAL A 159 4.29 -16.51 -1.74
C VAL A 159 2.93 -16.96 -1.23
N LEU A 160 1.87 -16.25 -1.56
CA LEU A 160 0.53 -16.59 -1.08
C LEU A 160 -0.08 -17.80 -1.81
N ALA A 161 0.17 -17.98 -3.12
CA ALA A 161 -0.42 -19.07 -3.89
C ALA A 161 0.34 -20.39 -3.77
N LYS A 162 1.69 -20.33 -3.73
CA LYS A 162 2.54 -21.52 -3.91
C LYS A 162 3.35 -21.95 -2.69
N THR A 163 3.34 -21.17 -1.57
CA THR A 163 4.15 -21.53 -0.40
C THR A 163 3.34 -22.14 0.74
N ARG A 164 4.04 -22.86 1.64
CA ARG A 164 3.45 -23.38 2.88
C ARG A 164 2.93 -22.28 3.79
N PHE A 165 3.53 -21.09 3.73
CA PHE A 165 3.06 -19.92 4.49
C PHE A 165 1.66 -19.51 4.00
N GLY A 166 1.48 -19.35 2.69
CA GLY A 166 0.17 -18.99 2.12
C GLY A 166 -0.93 -20.02 2.41
N SER A 167 -0.60 -21.34 2.38
CA SER A 167 -1.59 -22.37 2.75
C SER A 167 -1.95 -22.31 4.24
N ARG A 168 -0.98 -22.13 5.14
CA ARG A 168 -1.22 -21.95 6.58
C ARG A 168 -2.05 -20.71 6.86
N LEU A 169 -1.77 -19.61 6.16
CA LEU A 169 -2.50 -18.36 6.31
C LEU A 169 -3.97 -18.56 5.91
N ARG A 170 -4.26 -19.17 4.76
CA ARG A 170 -5.64 -19.45 4.34
C ARG A 170 -6.35 -20.34 5.35
N ALA A 171 -5.72 -21.43 5.80
CA ALA A 171 -6.30 -22.31 6.82
C ALA A 171 -6.60 -21.56 8.14
N ALA A 172 -5.68 -20.69 8.58
CA ALA A 172 -5.85 -19.89 9.78
C ALA A 172 -6.98 -18.85 9.66
N VAL A 173 -7.28 -18.39 8.45
CA VAL A 173 -8.35 -17.42 8.16
C VAL A 173 -9.70 -18.11 8.00
N ASP A 174 -9.73 -19.25 7.30
CA ASP A 174 -10.97 -20.00 7.03
C ASP A 174 -11.57 -20.59 8.33
N ASP A 175 -10.76 -21.26 9.14
CA ASP A 175 -11.15 -21.76 10.46
C ASP A 175 -9.95 -21.76 11.43
N PRO A 176 -9.82 -20.71 12.27
CA PRO A 176 -8.73 -20.62 13.25
C PRO A 176 -8.70 -21.77 14.27
N ARG A 177 -9.87 -22.35 14.60
CA ARG A 177 -9.97 -23.45 15.59
C ARG A 177 -9.47 -24.74 14.98
N ALA A 178 -9.94 -25.08 13.79
CA ALA A 178 -9.49 -26.26 13.06
C ALA A 178 -7.99 -26.17 12.73
N ALA A 179 -7.50 -25.01 12.28
CA ALA A 179 -6.09 -24.75 12.02
C ALA A 179 -5.21 -24.98 13.27
N SER A 180 -5.66 -24.49 14.43
CA SER A 180 -4.96 -24.70 15.70
C SER A 180 -4.93 -26.18 16.09
N GLY A 181 -6.03 -26.92 15.86
CA GLY A 181 -6.10 -28.36 16.09
C GLY A 181 -5.15 -29.17 15.21
N LEU A 182 -4.79 -28.67 14.02
CA LEU A 182 -3.78 -29.23 13.13
C LEU A 182 -2.34 -28.76 13.46
N GLY A 183 -2.13 -28.08 14.59
CA GLY A 183 -0.81 -27.62 15.05
C GLY A 183 -0.31 -26.34 14.38
N ILE A 184 -1.17 -25.57 13.69
CA ILE A 184 -0.81 -24.27 13.13
C ILE A 184 -0.90 -23.23 14.26
N ASN A 185 0.19 -22.51 14.50
CA ASN A 185 0.20 -21.39 15.44
C ASN A 185 -0.43 -20.15 14.77
N VAL A 186 -1.77 -20.04 14.88
CA VAL A 186 -2.56 -18.96 14.27
C VAL A 186 -2.07 -17.56 14.69
N PRO A 187 -1.82 -17.27 15.99
CA PRO A 187 -1.29 -15.97 16.40
C PRO A 187 0.04 -15.61 15.72
N GLN A 188 0.94 -16.57 15.54
CA GLN A 188 2.21 -16.31 14.85
C GLN A 188 2.00 -16.05 13.35
N VAL A 189 1.11 -16.80 12.69
CA VAL A 189 0.78 -16.59 11.28
C VAL A 189 0.19 -15.19 11.08
N PHE A 190 -0.70 -14.74 11.96
CA PHE A 190 -1.28 -13.40 11.89
C PHE A 190 -0.24 -12.31 12.14
N ALA A 191 0.61 -12.46 13.17
CA ALA A 191 1.67 -11.51 13.45
C ALA A 191 2.65 -11.33 12.28
N PHE A 192 3.09 -12.43 11.68
CA PHE A 192 3.97 -12.36 10.50
C PHE A 192 3.28 -11.75 9.28
N THR A 193 2.00 -12.09 9.06
CA THR A 193 1.23 -11.52 7.95
C THR A 193 1.03 -10.02 8.12
N PHE A 194 0.68 -9.58 9.32
CA PHE A 194 0.53 -8.17 9.66
C PHE A 194 1.85 -7.40 9.48
N ALA A 195 2.94 -7.93 10.03
CA ALA A 195 4.26 -7.34 9.92
C ALA A 195 4.74 -7.22 8.47
N PHE A 196 4.53 -8.26 7.69
CA PHE A 196 4.85 -8.26 6.26
C PHE A 196 4.04 -7.20 5.50
N GLY A 197 2.74 -7.08 5.80
CA GLY A 197 1.88 -6.02 5.26
C GLY A 197 2.36 -4.61 5.64
N CYS A 198 2.79 -4.40 6.90
CA CYS A 198 3.38 -3.13 7.35
C CYS A 198 4.72 -2.84 6.64
N GLY A 199 5.54 -3.87 6.43
CA GLY A 199 6.79 -3.75 5.68
C GLY A 199 6.56 -3.33 4.23
N LEU A 200 5.59 -3.94 3.54
CA LEU A 200 5.21 -3.55 2.18
C LEU A 200 4.68 -2.11 2.12
N ALA A 201 3.88 -1.70 3.12
CA ALA A 201 3.46 -0.31 3.22
C ALA A 201 4.66 0.63 3.37
N GLY A 202 5.60 0.31 4.26
CA GLY A 202 6.81 1.10 4.45
C GLY A 202 7.67 1.21 3.19
N LEU A 203 7.83 0.12 2.46
CA LEU A 203 8.53 0.11 1.18
C LEU A 203 7.77 0.94 0.14
N GLY A 204 6.44 0.83 0.07
CA GLY A 204 5.61 1.67 -0.77
C GLY A 204 5.72 3.15 -0.43
N GLY A 205 5.78 3.49 0.87
CA GLY A 205 6.02 4.84 1.36
C GLY A 205 7.38 5.39 0.92
N ALA A 206 8.44 4.58 1.01
CA ALA A 206 9.78 4.94 0.53
C ALA A 206 9.81 5.19 -0.99
N LEU A 207 9.16 4.33 -1.77
CA LEU A 207 9.04 4.48 -3.22
C LEU A 207 8.14 5.66 -3.62
N SER A 208 7.17 6.02 -2.79
CA SER A 208 6.26 7.14 -3.08
C SER A 208 6.84 8.51 -2.76
N ALA A 209 7.85 8.57 -1.91
CA ALA A 209 8.34 9.81 -1.32
C ALA A 209 8.88 10.83 -2.31
N GLU A 210 9.39 10.40 -3.46
CA GLU A 210 9.81 11.29 -4.54
C GLU A 210 8.61 11.86 -5.33
N ILE A 211 7.61 11.03 -5.63
CA ILE A 211 6.47 11.44 -6.47
C ILE A 211 5.44 12.20 -5.66
N LEU A 212 5.10 11.67 -4.48
CA LEU A 212 4.02 12.19 -3.64
C LEU A 212 4.52 13.18 -2.58
N GLY A 213 5.82 13.11 -2.24
CA GLY A 213 6.39 13.79 -1.08
C GLY A 213 5.87 13.21 0.24
N LEU A 214 6.62 13.42 1.30
CA LEU A 214 6.23 13.01 2.65
C LEU A 214 5.93 14.24 3.49
N ASP A 215 4.81 14.24 4.15
CA ASP A 215 4.45 15.17 5.21
C ASP A 215 3.74 14.40 6.35
N PRO A 216 3.62 14.95 7.56
CA PRO A 216 3.00 14.25 8.67
C PRO A 216 1.57 13.79 8.40
N TYR A 217 0.84 14.49 7.53
CA TYR A 217 -0.55 14.19 7.15
C TYR A 217 -0.66 13.14 6.04
N PHE A 218 0.46 12.58 5.57
CA PHE A 218 0.48 11.53 4.55
C PHE A 218 -0.48 10.37 4.85
N PRO A 219 -0.55 9.80 6.08
CA PRO A 219 -1.48 8.72 6.38
C PRO A 219 -2.94 9.10 6.15
N LEU A 220 -3.35 10.30 6.57
CA LEU A 220 -4.73 10.77 6.43
C LEU A 220 -5.10 11.06 4.98
N LYS A 221 -4.17 11.62 4.20
CA LYS A 221 -4.37 11.93 2.78
C LYS A 221 -4.57 10.67 1.94
N PHE A 222 -3.77 9.63 2.19
CA PHE A 222 -3.75 8.43 1.37
C PHE A 222 -4.59 7.27 1.91
N MET A 223 -5.08 7.34 3.16
CA MET A 223 -5.95 6.34 3.76
C MET A 223 -7.16 6.00 2.87
N ILE A 224 -7.81 7.03 2.34
CA ILE A 224 -8.98 6.86 1.48
C ILE A 224 -8.59 6.16 0.17
N TYR A 225 -7.44 6.51 -0.43
CA TYR A 225 -6.95 5.86 -1.65
C TYR A 225 -6.68 4.37 -1.43
N PHE A 226 -6.10 3.99 -0.29
CA PHE A 226 -5.87 2.58 0.04
C PHE A 226 -7.19 1.81 0.20
N LEU A 227 -8.16 2.42 0.88
CA LEU A 227 -9.50 1.84 1.02
C LEU A 227 -10.20 1.71 -0.33
N ILE A 228 -10.12 2.71 -1.20
CA ILE A 228 -10.69 2.66 -2.56
C ILE A 228 -10.10 1.49 -3.34
N VAL A 229 -8.77 1.34 -3.35
CA VAL A 229 -8.09 0.24 -4.06
C VAL A 229 -8.60 -1.11 -3.57
N VAL A 230 -8.70 -1.30 -2.25
CA VAL A 230 -9.12 -2.59 -1.67
C VAL A 230 -10.62 -2.85 -1.89
N THR A 231 -11.48 -1.85 -1.73
CA THR A 231 -12.94 -2.00 -1.91
C THR A 231 -13.31 -2.19 -3.38
N VAL A 232 -12.71 -1.41 -4.28
CA VAL A 232 -12.93 -1.56 -5.73
C VAL A 232 -12.37 -2.88 -6.25
N GLY A 233 -11.21 -3.30 -5.75
CA GLY A 233 -10.60 -4.59 -6.10
C GLY A 233 -11.40 -5.78 -5.58
N GLY A 234 -12.01 -5.63 -4.42
CA GLY A 234 -12.62 -6.72 -3.65
C GLY A 234 -11.61 -7.39 -2.73
N SER A 235 -12.04 -7.73 -1.50
CA SER A 235 -11.16 -8.25 -0.45
C SER A 235 -10.84 -9.75 -0.58
N SER A 236 -11.47 -10.48 -1.49
CA SER A 236 -11.34 -11.94 -1.58
C SER A 236 -10.06 -12.43 -2.28
N SER A 237 -9.32 -11.55 -2.94
CA SER A 237 -8.07 -11.88 -3.66
C SER A 237 -7.14 -10.69 -3.74
N ILE A 238 -5.84 -10.92 -3.93
CA ILE A 238 -4.85 -9.84 -4.13
C ILE A 238 -4.85 -9.36 -5.60
N THR A 239 -5.29 -10.20 -6.52
CA THR A 239 -5.39 -9.84 -7.95
C THR A 239 -6.40 -8.71 -8.17
N GLY A 240 -7.49 -8.69 -7.40
CA GLY A 240 -8.51 -7.66 -7.46
C GLY A 240 -7.95 -6.25 -7.16
N PRO A 241 -7.37 -6.01 -5.98
CA PRO A 241 -6.72 -4.76 -5.64
C PRO A 241 -5.60 -4.35 -6.62
N PHE A 242 -4.85 -5.31 -7.18
CA PHE A 242 -3.85 -5.03 -8.20
C PHE A 242 -4.46 -4.42 -9.47
N LEU A 243 -5.48 -5.08 -10.03
CA LEU A 243 -6.14 -4.57 -11.23
C LEU A 243 -6.92 -3.27 -10.97
N ALA A 244 -7.54 -3.16 -9.79
CA ALA A 244 -8.20 -1.94 -9.36
C ALA A 244 -7.22 -0.77 -9.26
N SER A 245 -6.05 -0.98 -8.65
CA SER A 245 -5.04 0.06 -8.52
C SER A 245 -4.50 0.54 -9.86
N LEU A 246 -4.30 -0.35 -10.83
CA LEU A 246 -3.90 0.02 -12.19
C LEU A 246 -4.98 0.87 -12.87
N LEU A 247 -6.23 0.42 -12.82
CA LEU A 247 -7.36 1.14 -13.42
C LEU A 247 -7.54 2.52 -12.77
N LEU A 248 -7.50 2.60 -11.45
CA LEU A 248 -7.62 3.84 -10.69
C LEU A 248 -6.42 4.77 -10.93
N GLY A 249 -5.20 4.22 -10.98
CA GLY A 249 -3.99 5.00 -11.24
C GLY A 249 -3.97 5.63 -12.64
N ILE A 250 -4.35 4.85 -13.67
CA ILE A 250 -4.48 5.36 -15.03
C ILE A 250 -5.57 6.43 -15.10
N GLY A 251 -6.73 6.18 -14.48
CA GLY A 251 -7.83 7.13 -14.45
C GLY A 251 -7.50 8.43 -13.71
N ASP A 252 -6.81 8.35 -12.56
CA ASP A 252 -6.41 9.51 -11.77
C ASP A 252 -5.41 10.40 -12.53
N VAL A 253 -4.40 9.80 -13.16
CA VAL A 253 -3.40 10.54 -13.96
C VAL A 253 -4.06 11.15 -15.20
N ALA A 254 -4.88 10.39 -15.92
CA ALA A 254 -5.60 10.89 -17.08
C ALA A 254 -6.55 12.03 -16.69
N GLY A 255 -7.28 11.88 -15.59
CA GLY A 255 -8.20 12.90 -15.09
C GLY A 255 -7.48 14.21 -14.74
N LYS A 256 -6.35 14.13 -14.05
CA LYS A 256 -5.52 15.31 -13.72
C LYS A 256 -4.93 15.99 -14.95
N TYR A 257 -4.64 15.23 -15.99
CA TYR A 257 -4.09 15.77 -17.24
C TYR A 257 -5.14 16.40 -18.14
N TYR A 258 -6.23 15.68 -18.43
CA TYR A 258 -7.25 16.14 -19.39
C TYR A 258 -8.27 17.10 -18.79
N VAL A 259 -8.61 16.94 -17.50
CA VAL A 259 -9.59 17.77 -16.80
C VAL A 259 -9.03 18.22 -15.45
N PRO A 260 -8.00 19.10 -15.40
CA PRO A 260 -7.30 19.46 -14.18
C PRO A 260 -8.18 19.94 -13.03
N LYS A 261 -9.24 20.70 -13.36
CA LYS A 261 -10.21 21.20 -12.36
C LYS A 261 -11.01 20.10 -11.66
N MET A 262 -11.23 18.98 -12.34
CA MET A 262 -11.96 17.82 -11.82
C MET A 262 -11.05 16.66 -11.42
N GLY A 263 -9.73 16.79 -11.68
CA GLY A 263 -8.74 15.74 -11.43
C GLY A 263 -8.85 15.06 -10.06
N PRO A 264 -8.93 15.82 -8.95
CA PRO A 264 -9.09 15.22 -7.62
C PRO A 264 -10.36 14.40 -7.43
N PHE A 265 -11.41 14.66 -8.21
CA PHE A 265 -12.70 13.96 -8.10
C PHE A 265 -12.76 12.67 -8.92
N VAL A 266 -11.87 12.49 -9.90
CA VAL A 266 -11.94 11.38 -10.86
C VAL A 266 -11.86 10.03 -10.14
N ILE A 267 -10.93 9.86 -9.22
CA ILE A 267 -10.76 8.58 -8.50
C ILE A 267 -11.99 8.23 -7.66
N TYR A 268 -12.62 9.23 -7.02
CA TYR A 268 -13.86 9.02 -6.24
C TYR A 268 -15.05 8.70 -7.13
N THR A 269 -15.15 9.38 -8.27
CA THR A 269 -16.22 9.10 -9.26
C THR A 269 -16.07 7.70 -9.81
N MET A 270 -14.85 7.28 -10.17
CA MET A 270 -14.57 5.92 -10.62
C MET A 270 -14.95 4.89 -9.55
N MET A 271 -14.61 5.14 -8.28
CA MET A 271 -15.01 4.27 -7.17
C MET A 271 -16.52 4.14 -7.09
N ILE A 272 -17.26 5.26 -7.11
CA ILE A 272 -18.72 5.26 -6.99
C ILE A 272 -19.34 4.48 -8.16
N VAL A 273 -18.93 4.76 -9.39
CA VAL A 273 -19.44 4.08 -10.60
C VAL A 273 -19.18 2.57 -10.53
N ILE A 274 -17.97 2.17 -10.15
CA ILE A 274 -17.62 0.75 -10.07
C ILE A 274 -18.42 0.04 -8.97
N LEU A 275 -18.58 0.66 -7.79
CA LEU A 275 -19.30 0.06 -6.67
C LEU A 275 -20.82 0.01 -6.89
N ILE A 276 -21.39 0.96 -7.63
CA ILE A 276 -22.80 0.88 -8.06
C ILE A 276 -23.00 -0.32 -9.01
N TRP A 277 -22.04 -0.53 -9.94
CA TRP A 277 -22.12 -1.64 -10.90
C TRP A 277 -21.74 -2.99 -10.26
N ARG A 278 -20.74 -3.00 -9.37
CA ARG A 278 -20.20 -4.19 -8.68
C ARG A 278 -20.03 -3.91 -7.18
N PRO A 279 -21.07 -4.05 -6.36
CA PRO A 279 -21.03 -3.67 -4.94
C PRO A 279 -20.00 -4.47 -4.11
N ASN A 280 -19.62 -5.68 -4.54
CA ASN A 280 -18.60 -6.50 -3.91
C ASN A 280 -17.19 -6.26 -4.46
N GLY A 281 -17.01 -5.19 -5.25
CA GLY A 281 -15.77 -4.94 -5.99
C GLY A 281 -15.67 -5.77 -7.28
N LEU A 282 -14.65 -5.47 -8.11
CA LEU A 282 -14.47 -6.09 -9.43
C LEU A 282 -14.31 -7.61 -9.37
N PHE A 283 -13.65 -8.11 -8.31
CA PHE A 283 -13.31 -9.53 -8.11
C PHE A 283 -13.85 -10.09 -6.78
N GLY A 284 -14.80 -9.40 -6.14
CA GLY A 284 -15.48 -9.90 -4.96
C GLY A 284 -16.28 -11.16 -5.28
N ARG A 285 -16.23 -12.17 -4.41
CA ARG A 285 -17.12 -13.34 -4.52
C ARG A 285 -18.56 -12.86 -4.31
N THR A 286 -19.41 -13.11 -5.28
CA THR A 286 -20.86 -13.10 -5.04
C THR A 286 -21.14 -14.17 -4.01
N ALA A 287 -21.59 -13.77 -2.82
CA ALA A 287 -22.16 -14.74 -1.89
C ALA A 287 -23.29 -15.46 -2.64
N ALA A 288 -23.11 -16.77 -2.85
CA ALA A 288 -24.21 -17.60 -3.31
C ALA A 288 -25.33 -17.44 -2.26
N ARG A 289 -26.46 -16.85 -2.71
CA ARG A 289 -27.71 -16.79 -1.92
C ARG A 289 -28.25 -18.18 -1.70
#